data_1c7d94b60e63e840af7fbfd1450af72e
#
_entry.id   1c7d94b60e63e840af7fbfd1450af72e
#
_cell.length_a   1.000
_cell.length_b   1.000
_cell.length_c   1.000
_cell.angle_alpha   90.00
_cell.angle_beta   90.00
_cell.angle_gamma   90.00
#
_symmetry.space_group_name_H-M   'P 1'
#
loop_
_entity.id
_entity.type
_entity.pdbx_description
1 polymer ?
#
loop_
_entity_poly.entity_id
_entity_poly.type
_entity_poly.pdbx_seq_one_letter_code
_entity_poly.pdbx_strand_id
1 'polypeptide(L)'
;ITICELNQREEKTLSYDGATVLTDKYGGPLTVDQLIPGSIVTLAYNSNMEKMGSLQISPDSWNYGDIQKFSMNTGNRTITVGQEEYHLSDRLLVFSGQEEILPEQVISQDVISMQGIGQEVLSIRVDRGHGYLELKNEEYFVGGWIEIGQTVISQVSPEMLFSVPEGSYQVRLTTDLLEESREEEIRRDEITTLDLGDIEKPVPESGQVTFDITPESASVYVDNNLINQLYTLKLPVGMHQLTVSASGYDTVSQFFDVTGEEPLKLQLNLPQSKSSVSDNDISWASDKKESATITIQTPDGAEVYEDNLYKGYAPVTYTKTAGTHVLTFRKSGYVTKSYSIEVADDNENVVYSFPDLEPESSSTVSGNGVSGNTTRTQNTVSGNSVSGNSVSGNSIK
;
A
#
# COMPACT_ATOMS: atom_id res chain seq x y z
N ILE A 1 -18.32 -12.24 -28.54
CA ILE A 1 -17.18 -11.30 -28.32
C ILE A 1 -17.77 -9.90 -28.29
N THR A 2 -17.51 -9.18 -27.19
CA THR A 2 -17.86 -7.77 -27.07
C THR A 2 -16.68 -6.94 -27.54
N ILE A 3 -16.93 -5.93 -28.35
CA ILE A 3 -15.94 -5.00 -28.88
C ILE A 3 -16.40 -3.58 -28.58
N CYS A 4 -15.45 -2.69 -28.46
CA CYS A 4 -15.71 -1.26 -28.39
C CYS A 4 -15.05 -0.57 -29.59
N GLU A 5 -15.86 0.15 -30.38
CA GLU A 5 -15.35 0.85 -31.56
C GLU A 5 -14.57 2.10 -31.17
N LEU A 6 -13.30 2.19 -31.59
CA LEU A 6 -12.43 3.35 -31.30
C LEU A 6 -13.03 4.67 -31.77
N ASN A 7 -13.80 4.68 -32.85
CA ASN A 7 -14.29 5.91 -33.48
C ASN A 7 -15.66 6.37 -32.95
N GLN A 8 -16.50 5.47 -32.49
CA GLN A 8 -17.92 5.75 -32.16
C GLN A 8 -18.26 5.62 -30.68
N ARG A 9 -17.36 5.09 -29.86
CA ARG A 9 -17.58 4.80 -28.43
C ARG A 9 -18.80 3.87 -28.18
N GLU A 10 -19.12 3.03 -29.13
CA GLU A 10 -20.22 2.07 -29.01
C GLU A 10 -19.66 0.67 -28.72
N GLU A 11 -20.22 0.04 -27.70
CA GLU A 11 -19.98 -1.38 -27.44
C GLU A 11 -20.93 -2.21 -28.29
N LYS A 12 -20.40 -3.25 -28.92
CA LYS A 12 -21.18 -4.20 -29.73
C LYS A 12 -20.79 -5.61 -29.37
N THR A 13 -21.78 -6.43 -29.11
CA THR A 13 -21.58 -7.88 -28.94
C THR A 13 -21.82 -8.58 -30.27
N LEU A 14 -20.78 -9.19 -30.80
CA LEU A 14 -20.82 -9.90 -32.08
C LEU A 14 -20.78 -11.42 -31.87
N SER A 15 -21.65 -12.13 -32.59
CA SER A 15 -21.56 -13.58 -32.68
C SER A 15 -20.45 -14.00 -33.64
N TYR A 16 -19.90 -15.22 -33.43
CA TYR A 16 -18.92 -15.84 -34.32
C TYR A 16 -19.23 -17.35 -34.47
N ASP A 17 -18.73 -17.97 -35.52
CA ASP A 17 -18.85 -19.40 -35.77
C ASP A 17 -17.59 -19.95 -36.44
N GLY A 18 -17.63 -21.22 -36.85
CA GLY A 18 -16.50 -21.90 -37.50
C GLY A 18 -16.06 -21.31 -38.85
N ALA A 19 -16.83 -20.37 -39.44
CA ALA A 19 -16.45 -19.65 -40.62
C ALA A 19 -15.77 -18.30 -40.33
N THR A 20 -15.77 -17.85 -39.08
CA THR A 20 -15.10 -16.63 -38.65
C THR A 20 -13.59 -16.80 -38.69
N VAL A 21 -12.91 -15.96 -39.42
CA VAL A 21 -11.44 -16.00 -39.53
C VAL A 21 -10.82 -15.15 -38.44
N LEU A 22 -10.04 -15.77 -37.53
CA LEU A 22 -9.28 -15.08 -36.49
C LEU A 22 -7.79 -15.17 -36.80
N THR A 23 -7.10 -14.01 -36.81
CA THR A 23 -5.67 -13.95 -37.11
C THR A 23 -4.91 -13.05 -36.16
N ASP A 24 -3.63 -13.38 -35.94
CA ASP A 24 -2.67 -12.52 -35.27
C ASP A 24 -2.31 -11.30 -36.14
N LYS A 25 -1.44 -10.42 -35.66
CA LYS A 25 -1.04 -9.22 -36.39
C LYS A 25 -0.25 -9.51 -37.67
N TYR A 26 0.27 -10.73 -37.85
CA TYR A 26 1.04 -11.16 -39.02
C TYR A 26 0.19 -12.02 -39.99
N GLY A 27 -1.09 -12.24 -39.68
CA GLY A 27 -1.99 -13.07 -40.48
C GLY A 27 -1.94 -14.57 -40.12
N GLY A 28 -1.21 -14.97 -39.09
CA GLY A 28 -1.23 -16.33 -38.54
C GLY A 28 -2.58 -16.64 -37.87
N PRO A 29 -3.08 -17.90 -37.93
CA PRO A 29 -4.38 -18.26 -37.36
C PRO A 29 -4.36 -18.16 -35.83
N LEU A 30 -5.46 -17.65 -35.25
CA LEU A 30 -5.72 -17.59 -33.81
C LEU A 30 -6.97 -18.37 -33.43
N THR A 31 -7.03 -18.79 -32.17
CA THR A 31 -8.27 -19.28 -31.54
C THR A 31 -8.87 -18.18 -30.67
N VAL A 32 -10.16 -18.32 -30.32
CA VAL A 32 -10.83 -17.35 -29.44
C VAL A 32 -10.18 -17.29 -28.06
N ASP A 33 -9.71 -18.42 -27.55
CA ASP A 33 -9.04 -18.50 -26.23
C ASP A 33 -7.68 -17.77 -26.17
N GLN A 34 -7.14 -17.41 -27.34
CA GLN A 34 -5.91 -16.60 -27.44
C GLN A 34 -6.19 -15.10 -27.50
N LEU A 35 -7.46 -14.71 -27.63
CA LEU A 35 -7.86 -13.32 -27.52
C LEU A 35 -7.97 -12.93 -26.05
N ILE A 36 -7.27 -11.88 -25.69
CA ILE A 36 -7.26 -11.38 -24.32
C ILE A 36 -8.04 -10.05 -24.23
N PRO A 37 -8.70 -9.78 -23.09
CA PRO A 37 -9.37 -8.49 -22.88
C PRO A 37 -8.43 -7.31 -23.15
N GLY A 38 -8.96 -6.26 -23.79
CA GLY A 38 -8.17 -5.09 -24.16
C GLY A 38 -7.32 -5.21 -25.41
N SER A 39 -7.37 -6.36 -26.12
CA SER A 39 -6.66 -6.49 -27.42
C SER A 39 -7.20 -5.52 -28.46
N ILE A 40 -6.29 -4.81 -29.11
CA ILE A 40 -6.62 -3.88 -30.21
C ILE A 40 -6.72 -4.67 -31.50
N VAL A 41 -7.90 -4.61 -32.12
CA VAL A 41 -8.20 -5.45 -33.29
C VAL A 41 -8.77 -4.66 -34.45
N THR A 42 -8.57 -5.19 -35.64
CA THR A 42 -9.28 -4.80 -36.86
C THR A 42 -10.27 -5.90 -37.18
N LEU A 43 -11.53 -5.56 -37.41
CA LEU A 43 -12.55 -6.54 -37.69
C LEU A 43 -13.46 -6.16 -38.87
N ALA A 44 -14.02 -7.19 -39.52
CA ALA A 44 -15.08 -7.06 -40.47
C ALA A 44 -16.31 -7.84 -39.97
N TYR A 45 -17.44 -7.17 -39.92
CA TYR A 45 -18.69 -7.77 -39.44
C TYR A 45 -19.91 -7.35 -40.25
N ASN A 46 -20.93 -8.13 -40.20
CA ASN A 46 -22.22 -7.81 -40.78
C ASN A 46 -23.10 -7.13 -39.71
N SER A 47 -23.36 -5.84 -39.90
CA SER A 47 -24.12 -5.03 -38.92
C SER A 47 -25.59 -5.48 -38.78
N ASN A 48 -26.21 -6.04 -39.82
CA ASN A 48 -27.60 -6.49 -39.76
C ASN A 48 -27.77 -7.83 -39.00
N MET A 49 -26.74 -8.64 -38.99
CA MET A 49 -26.73 -9.96 -38.34
C MET A 49 -25.95 -9.98 -37.02
N GLU A 50 -25.30 -8.89 -36.66
CA GLU A 50 -24.36 -8.79 -35.53
C GLU A 50 -23.35 -9.96 -35.52
N LYS A 51 -22.90 -10.34 -36.71
CA LYS A 51 -22.02 -11.48 -36.92
C LYS A 51 -20.68 -11.08 -37.46
N MET A 52 -19.64 -11.55 -36.80
CA MET A 52 -18.25 -11.35 -37.17
C MET A 52 -17.87 -12.26 -38.36
N GLY A 53 -17.26 -11.65 -39.37
CA GLY A 53 -16.68 -12.39 -40.52
C GLY A 53 -15.17 -12.63 -40.31
N SER A 54 -14.46 -11.63 -39.89
CA SER A 54 -13.04 -11.77 -39.55
C SER A 54 -12.61 -10.80 -38.45
N LEU A 55 -11.60 -11.22 -37.70
CA LEU A 55 -10.93 -10.41 -36.69
C LEU A 55 -9.41 -10.64 -36.81
N GLN A 56 -8.65 -9.57 -36.83
CA GLN A 56 -7.19 -9.59 -36.81
C GLN A 56 -6.68 -8.71 -35.69
N ILE A 57 -5.68 -9.19 -34.92
CA ILE A 57 -4.93 -8.30 -34.04
C ILE A 57 -4.35 -7.17 -34.87
N SER A 58 -4.60 -5.92 -34.49
CA SER A 58 -4.20 -4.76 -35.28
C SER A 58 -2.70 -4.76 -35.58
N PRO A 59 -2.29 -4.72 -36.85
CA PRO A 59 -0.88 -4.65 -37.21
C PRO A 59 -0.21 -3.34 -36.75
N ASP A 60 -0.99 -2.28 -36.56
CA ASP A 60 -0.52 -0.96 -36.12
C ASP A 60 -0.37 -0.86 -34.62
N SER A 61 -0.88 -1.87 -33.87
CA SER A 61 -0.77 -1.88 -32.43
C SER A 61 0.58 -2.40 -31.95
N TRP A 62 1.06 -1.82 -30.87
CA TRP A 62 2.15 -2.35 -30.08
C TRP A 62 1.62 -2.92 -28.75
N ASN A 63 2.39 -3.84 -28.15
CA ASN A 63 2.11 -4.45 -26.87
C ASN A 63 3.40 -4.52 -26.05
N TYR A 64 3.36 -3.99 -24.83
CA TYR A 64 4.41 -4.15 -23.82
C TYR A 64 3.85 -4.91 -22.64
N GLY A 65 4.50 -5.98 -22.25
CA GLY A 65 4.09 -6.84 -21.13
C GLY A 65 5.12 -6.87 -20.01
N ASP A 66 4.72 -7.44 -18.87
CA ASP A 66 5.57 -7.61 -17.68
C ASP A 66 6.21 -6.30 -17.18
N ILE A 67 5.44 -5.22 -17.19
CA ILE A 67 5.89 -3.92 -16.71
C ILE A 67 5.73 -3.90 -15.20
N GLN A 68 6.85 -3.92 -14.47
CA GLN A 68 6.91 -3.95 -13.01
C GLN A 68 7.22 -2.58 -12.40
N LYS A 69 7.69 -1.63 -13.22
CA LYS A 69 8.04 -0.28 -12.77
C LYS A 69 7.45 0.72 -13.73
N PHE A 70 6.47 1.43 -13.27
CA PHE A 70 5.81 2.50 -14.00
C PHE A 70 5.36 3.60 -13.03
N SER A 71 5.07 4.77 -13.57
CA SER A 71 4.37 5.84 -12.88
C SER A 71 3.20 6.26 -13.75
N MET A 72 1.99 6.16 -13.24
CA MET A 72 0.78 6.54 -13.96
C MET A 72 0.14 7.76 -13.29
N ASN A 73 -0.08 8.80 -14.08
CA ASN A 73 -0.77 10.01 -13.66
C ASN A 73 -2.07 10.13 -14.43
N THR A 74 -3.18 9.79 -13.79
CA THR A 74 -4.51 9.81 -14.41
C THR A 74 -5.01 11.24 -14.62
N GLY A 75 -4.59 12.19 -13.79
CA GLY A 75 -4.94 13.60 -13.93
C GLY A 75 -4.34 14.25 -15.19
N ASN A 76 -3.05 13.98 -15.45
CA ASN A 76 -2.34 14.43 -16.65
C ASN A 76 -2.50 13.46 -17.83
N ARG A 77 -3.09 12.30 -17.58
CA ARG A 77 -3.27 11.23 -18.58
C ARG A 77 -1.97 10.76 -19.20
N THR A 78 -0.99 10.49 -18.37
CA THR A 78 0.30 9.96 -18.79
C THR A 78 0.67 8.72 -18.00
N ILE A 79 1.45 7.86 -18.62
CA ILE A 79 2.14 6.74 -17.98
C ILE A 79 3.59 6.73 -18.42
N THR A 80 4.48 6.69 -17.45
CA THR A 80 5.93 6.63 -17.68
C THR A 80 6.43 5.22 -17.39
N VAL A 81 7.12 4.62 -18.35
CA VAL A 81 7.77 3.31 -18.21
C VAL A 81 9.24 3.46 -18.53
N GLY A 82 10.09 3.32 -17.54
CA GLY A 82 11.52 3.61 -17.70
C GLY A 82 11.80 5.10 -17.99
N GLN A 83 12.20 5.44 -19.19
CA GLN A 83 12.44 6.83 -19.64
C GLN A 83 11.42 7.30 -20.68
N GLU A 84 10.48 6.45 -21.05
CA GLU A 84 9.48 6.71 -22.08
C GLU A 84 8.16 7.13 -21.43
N GLU A 85 7.60 8.25 -21.91
CA GLU A 85 6.27 8.71 -21.50
C GLU A 85 5.26 8.44 -22.62
N TYR A 86 4.11 7.88 -22.25
CA TYR A 86 3.00 7.57 -23.13
C TYR A 86 1.76 8.33 -22.69
N HIS A 87 0.88 8.63 -23.64
CA HIS A 87 -0.39 9.29 -23.39
C HIS A 87 -1.48 8.26 -23.14
N LEU A 88 -2.22 8.41 -22.05
CA LEU A 88 -3.42 7.58 -21.79
C LEU A 88 -4.57 8.13 -22.63
N SER A 89 -5.15 7.28 -23.46
CA SER A 89 -6.30 7.65 -24.30
C SER A 89 -7.49 8.11 -23.46
N ASP A 90 -8.27 9.04 -24.01
CA ASP A 90 -9.63 9.35 -23.49
C ASP A 90 -10.54 8.11 -23.47
N ARG A 91 -10.11 7.02 -24.09
CA ARG A 91 -10.81 5.75 -24.27
C ARG A 91 -10.03 4.59 -23.68
N LEU A 92 -9.14 4.90 -22.73
CA LEU A 92 -8.38 3.89 -22.05
C LEU A 92 -9.34 2.88 -21.40
N LEU A 93 -9.09 1.60 -21.65
CA LEU A 93 -9.71 0.50 -20.92
C LEU A 93 -8.67 -0.16 -20.04
N VAL A 94 -9.04 -0.45 -18.81
CA VAL A 94 -8.18 -1.12 -17.83
C VAL A 94 -8.85 -2.39 -17.36
N PHE A 95 -8.12 -3.50 -17.41
CA PHE A 95 -8.65 -4.81 -17.01
C PHE A 95 -7.82 -5.43 -15.90
N SER A 96 -8.49 -6.01 -14.90
CA SER A 96 -7.93 -6.94 -13.94
C SER A 96 -8.60 -8.30 -14.14
N GLY A 97 -7.84 -9.26 -14.68
CA GLY A 97 -8.41 -10.52 -15.14
C GLY A 97 -9.40 -10.33 -16.28
N GLN A 98 -10.68 -10.55 -16.00
CA GLN A 98 -11.79 -10.39 -16.96
C GLN A 98 -12.66 -9.16 -16.67
N GLU A 99 -12.38 -8.46 -15.58
CA GLU A 99 -13.14 -7.31 -15.11
C GLU A 99 -12.51 -6.00 -15.59
N GLU A 100 -13.35 -5.07 -16.01
CA GLU A 100 -12.94 -3.70 -16.28
C GLU A 100 -12.90 -2.93 -14.97
N ILE A 101 -11.76 -2.26 -14.70
CA ILE A 101 -11.52 -1.50 -13.48
C ILE A 101 -11.19 -0.04 -13.82
N LEU A 102 -11.24 0.82 -12.81
CA LEU A 102 -10.82 2.22 -12.97
C LEU A 102 -9.29 2.32 -13.09
N PRO A 103 -8.77 3.23 -13.92
CA PRO A 103 -7.32 3.47 -14.03
C PRO A 103 -6.66 3.76 -12.68
N GLU A 104 -7.35 4.45 -11.78
CA GLU A 104 -6.88 4.81 -10.43
C GLU A 104 -6.70 3.59 -9.51
N GLN A 105 -7.31 2.45 -9.85
CA GLN A 105 -7.16 1.19 -9.10
C GLN A 105 -5.88 0.44 -9.46
N VAL A 106 -5.14 0.90 -10.48
CA VAL A 106 -3.81 0.37 -10.80
C VAL A 106 -2.79 1.09 -9.95
N ILE A 107 -2.10 0.36 -9.09
CA ILE A 107 -1.12 0.92 -8.17
C ILE A 107 0.31 0.51 -8.56
N SER A 108 1.31 1.16 -7.99
CA SER A 108 2.73 0.92 -8.33
C SER A 108 3.23 -0.48 -8.00
N GLN A 109 2.50 -1.23 -7.17
CA GLN A 109 2.79 -2.63 -6.82
C GLN A 109 2.31 -3.63 -7.87
N ASP A 110 1.44 -3.21 -8.79
CA ASP A 110 0.93 -4.10 -9.83
C ASP A 110 1.98 -4.37 -10.91
N VAL A 111 1.83 -5.49 -11.59
CA VAL A 111 2.52 -5.79 -12.84
C VAL A 111 1.51 -5.69 -13.97
N ILE A 112 1.82 -4.86 -14.95
CA ILE A 112 0.89 -4.54 -16.03
C ILE A 112 1.41 -4.88 -17.40
N SER A 113 0.48 -5.12 -18.33
CA SER A 113 0.70 -5.04 -19.77
C SER A 113 -0.07 -3.86 -20.33
N MET A 114 0.49 -3.19 -21.32
CA MET A 114 -0.19 -2.09 -22.02
C MET A 114 -0.13 -2.24 -23.52
N GLN A 115 -1.18 -1.79 -24.19
CA GLN A 115 -1.31 -1.81 -25.65
C GLN A 115 -1.72 -0.44 -26.15
N GLY A 116 -1.22 -0.08 -27.32
CA GLY A 116 -1.52 1.21 -27.91
C GLY A 116 -1.20 1.30 -29.40
N ILE A 117 -1.42 2.49 -29.93
CA ILE A 117 -1.08 2.88 -31.32
C ILE A 117 -0.29 4.20 -31.26
N GLY A 118 0.85 4.26 -31.93
CA GLY A 118 1.74 5.43 -31.83
C GLY A 118 2.24 5.62 -30.41
N GLN A 119 1.96 6.78 -29.80
CA GLN A 119 2.31 7.08 -28.40
C GLN A 119 1.08 7.06 -27.46
N GLU A 120 -0.07 6.61 -27.97
CA GLU A 120 -1.30 6.57 -27.21
C GLU A 120 -1.56 5.16 -26.68
N VAL A 121 -1.74 5.03 -25.36
CA VAL A 121 -2.15 3.80 -24.67
C VAL A 121 -3.65 3.70 -24.71
N LEU A 122 -4.16 2.62 -25.27
CA LEU A 122 -5.59 2.35 -25.43
C LEU A 122 -6.10 1.29 -24.44
N SER A 123 -5.21 0.43 -23.95
CA SER A 123 -5.57 -0.64 -23.02
C SER A 123 -4.42 -0.92 -22.05
N ILE A 124 -4.77 -1.09 -20.79
CA ILE A 124 -3.90 -1.59 -19.73
C ILE A 124 -4.54 -2.84 -19.15
N ARG A 125 -3.73 -3.85 -18.88
CA ARG A 125 -4.16 -5.06 -18.18
C ARG A 125 -3.25 -5.31 -16.99
N VAL A 126 -3.85 -5.55 -15.83
CA VAL A 126 -3.15 -5.98 -14.63
C VAL A 126 -2.87 -7.48 -14.76
N ASP A 127 -1.63 -7.82 -15.06
CA ASP A 127 -1.18 -9.21 -15.21
C ASP A 127 -1.01 -9.89 -13.85
N ARG A 128 -0.44 -9.15 -12.88
CA ARG A 128 -0.33 -9.53 -11.50
C ARG A 128 -0.78 -8.35 -10.64
N GLY A 129 -1.90 -8.53 -9.98
CA GLY A 129 -2.48 -7.50 -9.11
C GLY A 129 -1.89 -7.54 -7.70
N HIS A 130 -2.45 -6.76 -6.81
CA HIS A 130 -2.07 -6.71 -5.40
C HIS A 130 -3.15 -7.32 -4.51
N GLY A 131 -2.73 -7.74 -3.33
CA GLY A 131 -3.55 -8.03 -2.18
C GLY A 131 -3.00 -7.28 -0.98
N TYR A 132 -3.41 -7.68 0.20
CA TYR A 132 -3.10 -6.95 1.42
C TYR A 132 -2.51 -7.88 2.48
N LEU A 133 -1.49 -7.37 3.22
CA LEU A 133 -0.95 -8.04 4.40
C LEU A 133 -1.25 -7.17 5.63
N GLU A 134 -1.96 -7.74 6.60
CA GLU A 134 -2.23 -7.17 7.91
C GLU A 134 -1.39 -7.87 8.96
N LEU A 135 -0.82 -7.13 9.90
CA LEU A 135 -0.19 -7.69 11.08
C LEU A 135 -1.20 -7.72 12.23
N LYS A 136 -1.14 -8.77 13.04
CA LYS A 136 -1.85 -8.86 14.33
C LYS A 136 -0.91 -9.24 15.43
N ASN A 137 -1.13 -8.68 16.63
CA ASN A 137 -0.28 -8.89 17.81
C ASN A 137 1.17 -8.49 17.55
N GLU A 138 1.37 -7.39 16.82
CA GLU A 138 2.67 -6.88 16.37
C GLU A 138 3.41 -6.02 17.40
N GLU A 139 2.87 -5.88 18.63
CA GLU A 139 3.36 -4.94 19.64
C GLU A 139 4.85 -5.10 19.99
N TYR A 140 5.42 -6.30 19.86
CA TYR A 140 6.84 -6.54 20.12
C TYR A 140 7.75 -6.18 18.94
N PHE A 141 7.16 -5.93 17.77
CA PHE A 141 7.87 -5.53 16.56
C PHE A 141 7.71 -4.05 16.21
N VAL A 142 6.84 -3.32 16.92
CA VAL A 142 6.64 -1.88 16.70
C VAL A 142 7.95 -1.11 16.87
N GLY A 143 8.30 -0.32 15.88
CA GLY A 143 9.58 0.40 15.79
C GLY A 143 10.71 -0.39 15.11
N GLY A 144 10.56 -1.70 14.95
CA GLY A 144 11.45 -2.55 14.16
C GLY A 144 11.17 -2.45 12.66
N TRP A 145 11.65 -3.42 11.91
CA TRP A 145 11.54 -3.48 10.45
C TRP A 145 10.77 -4.68 9.99
N ILE A 146 9.97 -4.50 8.94
CA ILE A 146 9.35 -5.58 8.18
C ILE A 146 9.90 -5.58 6.76
N GLU A 147 10.23 -6.79 6.26
CA GLU A 147 10.60 -7.05 4.86
C GLU A 147 9.60 -8.06 4.29
N ILE A 148 8.96 -7.74 3.17
CA ILE A 148 8.05 -8.66 2.46
C ILE A 148 8.71 -9.00 1.12
N GLY A 149 9.39 -10.13 1.07
CA GLY A 149 10.22 -10.54 -0.05
C GLY A 149 11.26 -9.45 -0.38
N GLN A 150 11.30 -9.04 -1.66
CA GLN A 150 12.13 -7.91 -2.14
C GLN A 150 11.27 -6.69 -2.51
N THR A 151 10.00 -6.71 -2.15
CA THR A 151 8.99 -5.77 -2.65
C THR A 151 8.74 -4.64 -1.65
N VAL A 152 8.65 -4.95 -0.36
CA VAL A 152 8.36 -3.99 0.70
C VAL A 152 9.43 -4.06 1.77
N ILE A 153 9.97 -2.91 2.16
CA ILE A 153 10.79 -2.73 3.36
C ILE A 153 10.22 -1.50 4.06
N SER A 154 9.77 -1.67 5.31
CA SER A 154 9.13 -0.59 6.08
C SER A 154 9.42 -0.73 7.56
N GLN A 155 9.35 0.38 8.29
CA GLN A 155 9.33 0.35 9.75
C GLN A 155 7.94 -0.07 10.24
N VAL A 156 7.89 -0.97 11.23
CA VAL A 156 6.63 -1.45 11.78
C VAL A 156 5.99 -0.37 12.65
N SER A 157 4.76 -0.02 12.34
CA SER A 157 3.89 0.83 13.15
C SER A 157 2.63 0.07 13.52
N PRO A 158 1.89 0.45 14.56
CA PRO A 158 0.61 -0.19 14.87
C PRO A 158 -0.38 -0.05 13.72
N GLU A 159 -1.24 -1.06 13.54
CA GLU A 159 -2.37 -1.05 12.61
C GLU A 159 -1.96 -0.78 11.15
N MET A 160 -0.86 -1.40 10.67
CA MET A 160 -0.45 -1.29 9.26
C MET A 160 -1.20 -2.27 8.37
N LEU A 161 -1.50 -1.82 7.16
CA LEU A 161 -2.02 -2.65 6.08
C LEU A 161 -1.16 -2.44 4.84
N PHE A 162 -0.39 -3.48 4.46
CA PHE A 162 0.54 -3.41 3.33
C PHE A 162 -0.14 -3.84 2.05
N SER A 163 -0.07 -3.01 1.00
CA SER A 163 -0.43 -3.43 -0.36
C SER A 163 0.77 -4.13 -0.99
N VAL A 164 0.61 -5.39 -1.36
CA VAL A 164 1.69 -6.27 -1.83
C VAL A 164 1.24 -6.98 -3.10
N PRO A 165 2.06 -7.12 -4.15
CA PRO A 165 1.69 -7.92 -5.32
C PRO A 165 1.28 -9.34 -4.92
N GLU A 166 0.30 -9.91 -5.61
CA GLU A 166 -0.08 -11.30 -5.39
C GLU A 166 1.12 -12.25 -5.61
N GLY A 167 1.25 -13.26 -4.74
CA GLY A 167 2.36 -14.22 -4.76
C GLY A 167 2.69 -14.77 -3.38
N SER A 168 3.70 -15.65 -3.33
CA SER A 168 4.21 -16.19 -2.07
C SER A 168 5.47 -15.43 -1.66
N TYR A 169 5.51 -14.97 -0.42
CA TYR A 169 6.58 -14.14 0.12
C TYR A 169 7.09 -14.66 1.43
N GLN A 170 8.39 -14.57 1.63
CA GLN A 170 8.96 -14.63 2.95
C GLN A 170 8.81 -13.26 3.61
N VAL A 171 8.03 -13.20 4.69
CA VAL A 171 7.86 -12.01 5.52
C VAL A 171 8.82 -12.12 6.69
N ARG A 172 9.72 -11.15 6.83
CA ARG A 172 10.67 -11.07 7.93
C ARG A 172 10.39 -9.82 8.76
N LEU A 173 10.31 -10.02 10.08
CA LEU A 173 10.21 -8.93 11.06
C LEU A 173 11.46 -8.94 11.93
N THR A 174 12.05 -7.79 12.15
CA THR A 174 13.31 -7.67 12.90
C THR A 174 13.28 -6.49 13.84
N THR A 175 13.69 -6.72 15.07
CA THR A 175 13.98 -5.69 16.08
C THR A 175 15.36 -5.97 16.68
N ASP A 176 15.81 -5.14 17.62
CA ASP A 176 17.07 -5.39 18.34
C ASP A 176 17.04 -6.67 19.19
N LEU A 177 15.83 -7.18 19.49
CA LEU A 177 15.62 -8.31 20.42
C LEU A 177 14.97 -9.53 19.76
N LEU A 178 14.34 -9.38 18.62
CA LEU A 178 13.56 -10.42 17.96
C LEU A 178 13.81 -10.42 16.44
N GLU A 179 13.84 -11.63 15.90
CA GLU A 179 13.75 -11.87 14.46
C GLU A 179 12.73 -12.99 14.25
N GLU A 180 11.75 -12.73 13.38
CA GLU A 180 10.74 -13.69 12.98
C GLU A 180 10.65 -13.74 11.46
N SER A 181 10.39 -14.93 10.92
CA SER A 181 10.26 -15.13 9.47
C SER A 181 9.17 -16.14 9.17
N ARG A 182 8.20 -15.74 8.36
CA ARG A 182 7.04 -16.53 7.94
C ARG A 182 6.91 -16.53 6.43
N GLU A 183 6.36 -17.60 5.87
CA GLU A 183 5.98 -17.68 4.47
C GLU A 183 4.47 -17.41 4.35
N GLU A 184 4.10 -16.35 3.60
CA GLU A 184 2.72 -15.92 3.41
C GLU A 184 2.36 -15.89 1.93
N GLU A 185 1.15 -16.34 1.60
CA GLU A 185 0.56 -16.25 0.27
C GLU A 185 -0.38 -15.06 0.20
N ILE A 186 -0.02 -14.08 -0.62
CA ILE A 186 -0.84 -12.90 -0.91
C ILE A 186 -1.69 -13.19 -2.14
N ARG A 187 -3.00 -13.05 -2.01
CA ARG A 187 -3.96 -13.22 -3.10
C ARG A 187 -4.56 -11.88 -3.49
N ARG A 188 -4.86 -11.74 -4.78
CA ARG A 188 -5.42 -10.52 -5.34
C ARG A 188 -6.71 -10.12 -4.60
N ASP A 189 -6.79 -8.83 -4.24
CA ASP A 189 -7.94 -8.21 -3.55
C ASP A 189 -8.30 -8.85 -2.18
N GLU A 190 -7.50 -9.80 -1.66
CA GLU A 190 -7.71 -10.44 -0.36
C GLU A 190 -6.77 -9.88 0.72
N ILE A 191 -7.24 -9.92 1.98
CA ILE A 191 -6.42 -9.60 3.15
C ILE A 191 -5.85 -10.88 3.73
N THR A 192 -4.53 -11.00 3.71
CA THR A 192 -3.79 -12.03 4.44
C THR A 192 -3.42 -11.47 5.82
N THR A 193 -3.73 -12.19 6.89
CA THR A 193 -3.40 -11.80 8.25
C THR A 193 -2.21 -12.60 8.75
N LEU A 194 -1.11 -11.93 9.08
CA LEU A 194 0.04 -12.51 9.79
C LEU A 194 -0.15 -12.28 11.29
N ASP A 195 -0.54 -13.34 12.00
CA ASP A 195 -0.74 -13.31 13.44
C ASP A 195 0.57 -13.65 14.18
N LEU A 196 1.05 -12.72 15.01
CA LEU A 196 2.29 -12.82 15.80
C LEU A 196 2.01 -13.14 17.28
N GLY A 197 0.78 -13.52 17.62
CA GLY A 197 0.36 -13.79 19.00
C GLY A 197 1.01 -15.01 19.65
N ASP A 198 1.71 -15.84 18.88
CA ASP A 198 2.51 -16.96 19.37
C ASP A 198 3.94 -16.55 19.79
N ILE A 199 4.34 -15.30 19.52
CA ILE A 199 5.66 -14.78 19.88
C ILE A 199 5.71 -14.44 21.36
N GLU A 200 6.64 -15.05 22.07
CA GLU A 200 6.85 -14.74 23.47
C GLU A 200 7.47 -13.35 23.65
N LYS A 201 7.03 -12.65 24.70
CA LYS A 201 7.59 -11.33 25.04
C LYS A 201 9.11 -11.41 25.18
N PRO A 202 9.88 -10.62 24.41
CA PRO A 202 11.32 -10.61 24.53
C PRO A 202 11.73 -10.13 25.91
N VAL A 203 12.60 -10.90 26.55
CA VAL A 203 13.22 -10.52 27.82
C VAL A 203 14.62 -10.01 27.49
N PRO A 204 14.87 -8.69 27.54
CA PRO A 204 16.20 -8.17 27.29
C PRO A 204 17.22 -8.78 28.26
N GLU A 205 18.35 -9.17 27.75
CA GLU A 205 19.49 -9.45 28.62
C GLU A 205 19.75 -8.25 29.49
N SER A 206 20.15 -8.46 30.73
CA SER A 206 20.30 -7.37 31.67
C SER A 206 21.53 -7.57 32.55
N GLY A 207 22.25 -6.47 32.76
CA GLY A 207 23.38 -6.39 33.66
C GLY A 207 23.05 -5.68 34.96
N GLN A 208 23.89 -5.89 35.96
CA GLN A 208 23.82 -5.19 37.26
C GLN A 208 24.71 -3.95 37.24
N VAL A 209 24.15 -2.81 37.65
CA VAL A 209 24.90 -1.54 37.72
C VAL A 209 24.81 -0.97 39.12
N THR A 210 25.96 -0.58 39.66
CA THR A 210 26.07 0.10 40.95
C THR A 210 26.68 1.47 40.74
N PHE A 211 26.24 2.44 41.54
CA PHE A 211 26.66 3.86 41.43
C PHE A 211 27.39 4.26 42.72
N ASP A 212 28.52 4.94 42.55
CA ASP A 212 29.33 5.54 43.60
C ASP A 212 29.49 7.03 43.27
N ILE A 213 28.51 7.82 43.72
CA ILE A 213 28.35 9.22 43.29
C ILE A 213 28.67 10.16 44.46
N THR A 214 29.48 11.16 44.21
CA THR A 214 29.81 12.24 45.18
C THR A 214 29.34 13.57 44.61
N PRO A 215 28.58 14.40 45.37
CA PRO A 215 28.12 14.19 46.74
C PRO A 215 26.98 13.17 46.85
N GLU A 216 26.83 12.47 47.99
CA GLU A 216 25.77 11.52 48.25
C GLU A 216 24.35 12.10 48.13
N SER A 217 24.22 13.42 48.27
CA SER A 217 22.94 14.14 48.08
C SER A 217 22.56 14.37 46.59
N ALA A 218 23.36 13.88 45.66
CA ALA A 218 23.07 14.04 44.25
C ALA A 218 21.81 13.28 43.83
N SER A 219 21.04 13.89 42.93
CA SER A 219 19.97 13.24 42.20
C SER A 219 20.55 12.54 40.99
N VAL A 220 20.30 11.24 40.87
CA VAL A 220 20.83 10.37 39.80
C VAL A 220 19.70 9.92 38.91
N TYR A 221 19.82 10.15 37.61
CA TYR A 221 18.85 9.73 36.59
C TYR A 221 19.55 8.79 35.62
N VAL A 222 18.87 7.69 35.31
CA VAL A 222 19.23 6.78 34.22
C VAL A 222 18.09 6.81 33.22
N ASP A 223 18.40 7.12 31.97
CA ASP A 223 17.41 7.26 30.89
C ASP A 223 16.22 8.16 31.28
N ASN A 224 16.54 9.31 31.89
CA ASN A 224 15.60 10.29 32.45
C ASN A 224 14.75 9.79 33.64
N ASN A 225 14.96 8.58 34.15
CA ASN A 225 14.27 8.06 35.31
C ASN A 225 15.11 8.28 36.58
N LEU A 226 14.53 8.92 37.60
CA LEU A 226 15.19 9.10 38.89
C LEU A 226 15.40 7.76 39.56
N ILE A 227 16.64 7.43 39.92
CA ILE A 227 17.01 6.20 40.58
C ILE A 227 17.52 6.45 41.99
N ASN A 228 17.48 5.41 42.82
CA ASN A 228 18.17 5.41 44.14
C ASN A 228 19.56 4.79 43.98
N GLN A 229 20.60 5.61 44.05
CA GLN A 229 21.99 5.21 43.85
C GLN A 229 22.54 4.26 44.90
N LEU A 230 21.84 4.06 46.04
CA LEU A 230 22.25 3.14 47.10
C LEU A 230 21.98 1.68 46.79
N TYR A 231 21.17 1.41 45.75
CA TYR A 231 20.80 0.06 45.33
C TYR A 231 21.47 -0.33 44.02
N THR A 232 21.77 -1.60 43.87
CA THR A 232 22.14 -2.18 42.58
C THR A 232 20.95 -2.11 41.67
N LEU A 233 21.11 -1.48 40.52
CA LEU A 233 20.08 -1.39 39.48
C LEU A 233 20.31 -2.49 38.45
N LYS A 234 19.21 -3.10 38.00
CA LYS A 234 19.22 -4.05 36.89
C LYS A 234 18.75 -3.33 35.66
N LEU A 235 19.64 -3.19 34.67
CA LEU A 235 19.39 -2.49 33.40
C LEU A 235 19.50 -3.45 32.23
N PRO A 236 18.75 -3.26 31.15
CA PRO A 236 18.97 -3.99 29.90
C PRO A 236 20.42 -3.86 29.43
N VAL A 237 20.90 -4.82 28.65
CA VAL A 237 22.19 -4.70 27.95
C VAL A 237 22.08 -3.60 26.88
N GLY A 238 23.12 -2.79 26.77
CA GLY A 238 23.22 -1.68 25.79
C GLY A 238 23.59 -0.34 26.41
N MET A 239 23.50 0.70 25.59
CA MET A 239 23.87 2.08 25.96
C MET A 239 22.78 2.75 26.77
N HIS A 240 23.15 3.29 27.94
CA HIS A 240 22.29 4.03 28.84
C HIS A 240 22.84 5.43 29.08
N GLN A 241 21.98 6.40 29.37
CA GLN A 241 22.37 7.76 29.71
C GLN A 241 22.29 7.97 31.23
N LEU A 242 23.44 8.33 31.84
CA LEU A 242 23.51 8.76 33.23
C LEU A 242 23.49 10.28 33.28
N THR A 243 22.56 10.86 34.04
CA THR A 243 22.55 12.29 34.36
C THR A 243 22.55 12.46 35.87
N VAL A 244 23.51 13.22 36.39
CA VAL A 244 23.69 13.45 37.84
C VAL A 244 23.70 14.93 38.11
N SER A 245 22.90 15.36 39.10
CA SER A 245 22.81 16.76 39.50
C SER A 245 22.78 16.91 41.02
N ALA A 246 23.43 17.96 41.55
CA ALA A 246 23.38 18.30 42.96
C ALA A 246 23.45 19.82 43.16
N SER A 247 22.85 20.33 44.24
CA SER A 247 22.89 21.76 44.55
C SER A 247 24.32 22.21 44.83
N GLY A 248 24.78 23.24 44.09
CA GLY A 248 26.15 23.78 44.18
C GLY A 248 27.19 23.03 43.34
N TYR A 249 26.76 22.13 42.48
CA TYR A 249 27.61 21.37 41.58
C TYR A 249 27.10 21.47 40.13
N ASP A 250 28.00 21.31 39.18
CA ASP A 250 27.63 21.26 37.77
C ASP A 250 26.96 19.92 37.47
N THR A 251 25.89 19.97 36.67
CA THR A 251 25.21 18.74 36.19
C THR A 251 26.11 18.03 35.20
N VAL A 252 26.30 16.73 35.37
CA VAL A 252 27.04 15.84 34.46
C VAL A 252 26.11 14.88 33.78
N SER A 253 26.22 14.76 32.48
CA SER A 253 25.52 13.75 31.67
C SER A 253 26.53 12.97 30.84
N GLN A 254 26.48 11.65 30.91
CA GLN A 254 27.37 10.75 30.15
C GLN A 254 26.67 9.47 29.79
N PHE A 255 27.15 8.82 28.73
CA PHE A 255 26.68 7.48 28.32
C PHE A 255 27.57 6.41 28.94
N PHE A 256 26.96 5.25 29.22
CA PHE A 256 27.66 4.05 29.68
C PHE A 256 27.00 2.81 29.06
N ASP A 257 27.81 1.75 28.88
CA ASP A 257 27.37 0.50 28.26
C ASP A 257 27.23 -0.59 29.32
N VAL A 258 26.10 -1.32 29.26
CA VAL A 258 25.80 -2.47 30.12
C VAL A 258 25.96 -3.73 29.29
N THR A 259 26.98 -4.54 29.58
CA THR A 259 27.28 -5.75 28.79
C THR A 259 26.59 -7.03 29.32
N GLY A 260 26.08 -7.03 30.53
CA GLY A 260 25.42 -8.19 31.13
C GLY A 260 26.36 -9.28 31.71
N GLU A 261 27.64 -9.28 31.31
CA GLU A 261 28.60 -10.32 31.70
C GLU A 261 29.13 -10.12 33.12
N GLU A 262 29.46 -8.88 33.49
CA GLU A 262 29.96 -8.52 34.81
C GLU A 262 29.21 -7.31 35.42
N PRO A 263 29.07 -7.22 36.74
CA PRO A 263 28.48 -6.07 37.39
C PRO A 263 29.28 -4.79 37.10
N LEU A 264 28.65 -3.79 36.52
CA LEU A 264 29.26 -2.49 36.23
C LEU A 264 29.24 -1.60 37.46
N LYS A 265 30.39 -1.04 37.85
CA LYS A 265 30.49 -0.02 38.87
C LYS A 265 30.83 1.34 38.25
N LEU A 266 29.90 2.29 38.36
CA LEU A 266 30.08 3.67 37.89
C LEU A 266 30.45 4.58 39.05
N GLN A 267 31.61 5.24 38.94
CA GLN A 267 32.09 6.21 39.92
C GLN A 267 32.09 7.60 39.30
N LEU A 268 31.45 8.56 39.97
CA LEU A 268 31.38 9.94 39.47
C LEU A 268 31.46 10.94 40.64
N ASN A 269 32.40 11.87 40.53
CA ASN A 269 32.53 13.03 41.43
C ASN A 269 32.08 14.27 40.67
N LEU A 270 31.00 14.92 41.13
CA LEU A 270 30.51 16.14 40.49
C LEU A 270 31.50 17.32 40.75
N PRO A 271 31.79 18.13 39.72
CA PRO A 271 32.54 19.35 39.88
C PRO A 271 31.68 20.42 40.55
N GLN A 272 32.29 21.19 41.48
CA GLN A 272 31.60 22.30 42.12
C GLN A 272 31.36 23.46 41.13
N SER A 273 30.11 23.97 41.08
CA SER A 273 29.73 25.09 40.21
C SER A 273 30.46 26.37 40.62
N LYS A 274 31.21 26.92 39.66
CA LYS A 274 31.73 28.30 39.79
C LYS A 274 30.63 29.27 39.42
N SER A 275 30.01 29.96 40.38
CA SER A 275 28.91 30.90 40.17
C SER A 275 29.23 31.92 39.07
N SER A 276 28.51 31.85 37.97
CA SER A 276 28.30 32.96 37.07
C SER A 276 26.83 32.97 36.65
N VAL A 277 26.08 33.89 37.23
CA VAL A 277 24.72 34.22 36.89
C VAL A 277 24.73 34.79 35.46
N SER A 278 23.98 34.21 34.58
CA SER A 278 23.54 34.89 33.36
C SER A 278 22.17 34.35 32.99
N ASP A 279 21.17 35.11 33.37
CA ASP A 279 19.80 35.00 32.82
C ASP A 279 19.87 35.33 31.33
N ASN A 280 19.45 34.40 30.50
CA ASN A 280 18.94 34.68 29.17
C ASN A 280 17.69 33.86 28.93
N ASP A 281 16.56 34.52 29.13
CA ASP A 281 15.26 34.11 28.60
C ASP A 281 15.37 33.97 27.08
N ILE A 282 15.30 32.73 26.58
CA ILE A 282 15.02 32.47 25.18
C ILE A 282 13.56 32.03 25.08
N SER A 283 12.72 33.00 24.73
CA SER A 283 11.35 32.78 24.29
C SER A 283 11.37 32.05 22.95
N TRP A 284 10.91 30.81 22.96
CA TRP A 284 10.62 30.07 21.75
C TRP A 284 9.19 30.42 21.31
N ALA A 285 9.06 31.43 20.45
CA ALA A 285 7.86 31.60 19.67
C ALA A 285 7.85 30.51 18.58
N SER A 286 7.06 29.49 18.78
CA SER A 286 6.75 28.54 17.70
C SER A 286 5.73 29.21 16.78
N ASP A 287 6.19 29.74 15.66
CA ASP A 287 5.33 29.99 14.51
C ASP A 287 4.84 28.61 14.01
N LYS A 288 3.65 28.22 14.47
CA LYS A 288 2.90 27.15 13.84
C LYS A 288 2.45 27.65 12.47
N LYS A 289 3.26 27.39 11.43
CA LYS A 289 2.78 27.44 10.07
C LYS A 289 1.69 26.36 9.96
N GLU A 290 0.45 26.75 9.72
CA GLU A 290 -0.63 25.80 9.46
C GLU A 290 -0.24 24.99 8.23
N SER A 291 -0.04 23.70 8.42
CA SER A 291 0.28 22.77 7.32
C SER A 291 -1.01 22.50 6.56
N ALA A 292 -0.95 22.49 5.22
CA ALA A 292 -2.06 22.08 4.38
C ALA A 292 -2.52 20.65 4.73
N THR A 293 -3.80 20.37 4.49
CA THR A 293 -4.44 19.11 4.87
C THR A 293 -5.07 18.37 3.69
N ILE A 294 -5.12 17.04 3.81
CA ILE A 294 -5.93 16.15 2.98
C ILE A 294 -7.16 15.76 3.79
N THR A 295 -8.35 15.88 3.17
CA THR A 295 -9.59 15.34 3.70
C THR A 295 -10.10 14.23 2.79
N ILE A 296 -10.27 13.05 3.32
CA ILE A 296 -10.93 11.93 2.64
C ILE A 296 -12.38 11.90 3.09
N GLN A 297 -13.34 12.11 2.17
CA GLN A 297 -14.74 12.28 2.49
C GLN A 297 -15.53 10.97 2.38
N THR A 298 -15.25 10.16 1.36
CA THR A 298 -15.91 8.86 1.11
C THR A 298 -14.87 7.82 0.72
N PRO A 299 -15.17 6.50 0.89
CA PRO A 299 -16.42 5.86 1.32
C PRO A 299 -16.67 6.02 2.84
N ASP A 300 -17.89 6.39 3.21
CA ASP A 300 -18.26 6.72 4.59
C ASP A 300 -18.05 5.53 5.55
N GLY A 301 -17.40 5.79 6.69
CA GLY A 301 -17.11 4.79 7.72
C GLY A 301 -16.10 3.73 7.31
N ALA A 302 -15.37 3.90 6.21
CA ALA A 302 -14.24 3.05 5.87
C ALA A 302 -12.98 3.47 6.63
N GLU A 303 -12.16 2.52 7.03
CA GLU A 303 -10.78 2.74 7.47
C GLU A 303 -9.96 3.25 6.30
N VAL A 304 -9.16 4.28 6.54
CA VAL A 304 -8.30 4.91 5.53
C VAL A 304 -6.85 4.68 5.89
N TYR A 305 -6.11 4.12 4.95
CA TYR A 305 -4.66 3.96 5.03
C TYR A 305 -4.03 4.76 3.89
N GLU A 306 -2.95 5.48 4.16
CA GLU A 306 -2.11 6.13 3.17
C GLU A 306 -0.70 5.57 3.29
N ASP A 307 -0.19 5.02 2.18
CA ASP A 307 1.12 4.37 2.12
C ASP A 307 1.31 3.34 3.25
N ASN A 308 0.28 2.51 3.46
CA ASN A 308 0.18 1.46 4.48
C ASN A 308 -0.03 1.96 5.94
N LEU A 309 -0.07 3.27 6.18
CA LEU A 309 -0.25 3.84 7.52
C LEU A 309 -1.71 4.22 7.75
N TYR A 310 -2.29 3.75 8.85
CA TYR A 310 -3.65 4.09 9.25
C TYR A 310 -3.80 5.59 9.54
N LYS A 311 -4.85 6.22 8.98
CA LYS A 311 -5.17 7.65 9.13
C LYS A 311 -6.47 7.91 9.90
N GLY A 312 -7.35 6.93 10.01
CA GLY A 312 -8.66 7.05 10.67
C GLY A 312 -9.80 6.50 9.82
N TYR A 313 -11.03 6.80 10.23
CA TYR A 313 -12.25 6.45 9.49
C TYR A 313 -12.73 7.63 8.66
N ALA A 314 -13.10 7.40 7.40
CA ALA A 314 -13.70 8.45 6.57
C ALA A 314 -15.08 8.90 7.13
N PRO A 315 -15.39 10.21 7.18
CA PRO A 315 -14.54 11.32 6.75
C PRO A 315 -13.37 11.60 7.72
N VAL A 316 -12.14 11.69 7.19
CA VAL A 316 -10.93 11.93 7.98
C VAL A 316 -10.08 13.03 7.35
N THR A 317 -9.43 13.85 8.20
CA THR A 317 -8.53 14.93 7.78
C THR A 317 -7.17 14.76 8.46
N TYR A 318 -6.09 14.85 7.67
CA TYR A 318 -4.72 14.74 8.16
C TYR A 318 -3.76 15.65 7.38
N THR A 319 -2.52 15.78 7.84
CA THR A 319 -1.52 16.66 7.22
C THR A 319 -1.16 16.19 5.82
N LYS A 320 -1.15 17.11 4.86
CA LYS A 320 -0.81 16.89 3.46
C LYS A 320 0.68 16.60 3.29
N THR A 321 0.98 15.56 2.54
CA THR A 321 2.31 15.28 2.00
C THR A 321 2.21 15.28 0.46
N ALA A 322 3.13 15.95 -0.21
CA ALA A 322 3.15 16.00 -1.68
C ALA A 322 3.76 14.73 -2.27
N GLY A 323 3.27 14.31 -3.44
CA GLY A 323 3.76 13.16 -4.18
C GLY A 323 2.66 12.20 -4.60
N THR A 324 3.08 11.04 -5.12
CA THR A 324 2.17 9.94 -5.42
C THR A 324 1.99 9.08 -4.18
N HIS A 325 0.75 8.89 -3.77
CA HIS A 325 0.38 8.11 -2.58
C HIS A 325 -0.60 7.00 -2.96
N VAL A 326 -0.58 5.91 -2.21
CA VAL A 326 -1.56 4.84 -2.30
C VAL A 326 -2.52 4.95 -1.12
N LEU A 327 -3.81 5.20 -1.43
CA LEU A 327 -4.88 5.17 -0.45
C LEU A 327 -5.57 3.81 -0.48
N THR A 328 -5.66 3.15 0.66
CA THR A 328 -6.38 1.88 0.83
C THR A 328 -7.58 2.09 1.73
N PHE A 329 -8.75 1.61 1.30
CA PHE A 329 -10.01 1.68 2.02
C PHE A 329 -10.45 0.30 2.44
N ARG A 330 -10.68 0.12 3.73
CA ARG A 330 -11.13 -1.13 4.33
C ARG A 330 -12.41 -0.91 5.13
N LYS A 331 -13.38 -1.80 4.98
CA LYS A 331 -14.60 -1.80 5.78
C LYS A 331 -15.10 -3.23 5.94
N SER A 332 -15.45 -3.62 7.17
CA SER A 332 -15.91 -4.98 7.46
C SER A 332 -17.12 -5.38 6.60
N GLY A 333 -17.04 -6.52 5.91
CA GLY A 333 -18.06 -7.04 5.00
C GLY A 333 -18.07 -6.41 3.60
N TYR A 334 -17.00 -5.68 3.25
CA TYR A 334 -16.80 -5.06 1.95
C TYR A 334 -15.41 -5.41 1.40
N VAL A 335 -15.30 -5.44 0.07
CA VAL A 335 -14.03 -5.66 -0.63
C VAL A 335 -13.12 -4.46 -0.38
N THR A 336 -11.91 -4.73 0.10
CA THR A 336 -10.87 -3.71 0.28
C THR A 336 -10.37 -3.21 -1.07
N LYS A 337 -10.24 -1.90 -1.24
CA LYS A 337 -9.80 -1.27 -2.50
C LYS A 337 -8.68 -0.28 -2.26
N SER A 338 -7.71 -0.26 -3.18
CA SER A 338 -6.63 0.72 -3.22
C SER A 338 -6.76 1.64 -4.43
N TYR A 339 -6.29 2.88 -4.25
CA TYR A 339 -6.27 3.91 -5.29
C TYR A 339 -4.96 4.67 -5.23
N SER A 340 -4.36 4.92 -6.38
CA SER A 340 -3.21 5.80 -6.50
C SER A 340 -3.69 7.24 -6.69
N ILE A 341 -3.15 8.17 -5.90
CA ILE A 341 -3.44 9.61 -6.00
C ILE A 341 -2.15 10.40 -6.19
N GLU A 342 -2.27 11.53 -6.87
CA GLU A 342 -1.20 12.52 -6.98
C GLU A 342 -1.57 13.74 -6.12
N VAL A 343 -0.71 14.08 -5.18
CA VAL A 343 -0.89 15.22 -4.27
C VAL A 343 0.08 16.33 -4.65
N ALA A 344 -0.45 17.48 -5.06
CA ALA A 344 0.35 18.63 -5.47
C ALA A 344 1.20 19.21 -4.34
N ASP A 345 2.42 19.66 -4.67
CA ASP A 345 3.31 20.37 -3.74
C ASP A 345 2.91 21.86 -3.67
N ASP A 346 1.78 22.12 -3.04
CA ASP A 346 1.26 23.44 -2.74
C ASP A 346 0.80 23.51 -1.28
N ASN A 347 0.40 24.68 -0.82
CA ASN A 347 -0.06 24.89 0.55
C ASN A 347 -1.60 24.97 0.61
N GLU A 348 -2.31 24.33 -0.34
CA GLU A 348 -3.75 24.31 -0.41
C GLU A 348 -4.32 23.01 0.19
N ASN A 349 -5.44 23.13 0.90
CA ASN A 349 -6.16 21.97 1.40
C ASN A 349 -6.85 21.25 0.24
N VAL A 350 -6.83 19.93 0.24
CA VAL A 350 -7.45 19.11 -0.79
C VAL A 350 -8.48 18.15 -0.18
N VAL A 351 -9.56 17.92 -0.92
CA VAL A 351 -10.62 16.98 -0.52
C VAL A 351 -10.78 15.93 -1.62
N TYR A 352 -10.69 14.67 -1.23
CA TYR A 352 -10.92 13.52 -2.10
C TYR A 352 -12.19 12.78 -1.73
N SER A 353 -12.89 12.27 -2.75
CA SER A 353 -14.08 11.41 -2.61
C SER A 353 -13.92 10.23 -3.56
N PHE A 354 -14.10 9.03 -3.04
CA PHE A 354 -13.96 7.78 -3.79
C PHE A 354 -15.29 7.04 -3.87
N PRO A 355 -15.47 6.11 -4.81
CA PRO A 355 -16.66 5.27 -4.88
C PRO A 355 -16.89 4.48 -3.59
N ASP A 356 -18.15 4.15 -3.30
CA ASP A 356 -18.49 3.25 -2.20
C ASP A 356 -17.90 1.85 -2.44
N LEU A 357 -17.48 1.21 -1.33
CA LEU A 357 -16.95 -0.15 -1.40
C LEU A 357 -18.05 -1.17 -1.74
N GLU A 358 -17.69 -2.18 -2.52
CA GLU A 358 -18.58 -3.27 -2.89
C GLU A 358 -18.72 -4.25 -1.71
N PRO A 359 -19.94 -4.75 -1.40
CA PRO A 359 -20.10 -5.78 -0.39
C PRO A 359 -19.38 -7.08 -0.80
N GLU A 360 -18.71 -7.73 0.16
CA GLU A 360 -18.20 -9.09 -0.07
C GLU A 360 -19.34 -10.04 -0.45
N SER A 361 -19.16 -10.77 -1.58
CA SER A 361 -20.12 -11.80 -1.97
C SER A 361 -20.08 -12.92 -0.94
N SER A 362 -21.14 -13.09 -0.16
CA SER A 362 -21.27 -14.24 0.76
C SER A 362 -21.35 -15.54 -0.06
N SER A 363 -20.20 -16.15 -0.35
CA SER A 363 -20.15 -17.53 -0.81
C SER A 363 -20.44 -18.44 0.39
N THR A 364 -21.72 -18.72 0.62
CA THR A 364 -22.14 -19.83 1.48
C THR A 364 -21.58 -21.11 0.85
N VAL A 365 -20.48 -21.59 1.41
CA VAL A 365 -20.03 -22.97 1.18
C VAL A 365 -21.06 -23.89 1.83
N SER A 366 -22.06 -24.29 1.06
CA SER A 366 -22.97 -25.36 1.42
C SER A 366 -22.37 -26.65 0.89
N GLY A 367 -21.86 -27.45 1.83
CA GLY A 367 -21.34 -28.77 1.54
C GLY A 367 -22.41 -29.71 0.97
N ASN A 368 -22.00 -30.54 0.00
CA ASN A 368 -22.51 -31.80 -0.47
C ASN A 368 -24.03 -31.99 -0.73
N GLY A 369 -24.33 -32.14 -1.98
CA GLY A 369 -25.55 -32.75 -2.45
C GLY A 369 -25.56 -32.87 -3.98
N VAL A 370 -25.07 -34.01 -4.49
CA VAL A 370 -25.22 -34.41 -5.90
C VAL A 370 -26.69 -34.55 -6.21
N SER A 371 -27.23 -33.77 -7.14
CA SER A 371 -28.23 -34.24 -8.11
C SER A 371 -28.51 -33.17 -9.15
N GLY A 372 -28.40 -33.56 -10.42
CA GLY A 372 -28.61 -32.67 -11.56
C GLY A 372 -30.05 -32.20 -11.70
N ASN A 373 -30.23 -31.01 -12.18
CA ASN A 373 -31.11 -30.72 -13.31
C ASN A 373 -30.99 -29.28 -13.75
N THR A 374 -30.87 -29.08 -15.05
CA THR A 374 -30.86 -27.81 -15.76
C THR A 374 -32.10 -26.96 -15.48
N THR A 375 -31.91 -25.69 -15.07
CA THR A 375 -32.85 -24.63 -15.44
C THR A 375 -32.15 -23.28 -15.49
N ARG A 376 -32.15 -22.71 -16.66
CA ARG A 376 -31.62 -21.40 -17.04
C ARG A 376 -32.53 -20.31 -16.43
N THR A 377 -32.00 -19.45 -15.58
CA THR A 377 -32.73 -18.26 -15.15
C THR A 377 -31.91 -17.03 -15.54
N GLN A 378 -32.48 -16.22 -16.41
CA GLN A 378 -31.99 -14.90 -16.75
C GLN A 378 -32.23 -13.95 -15.55
N ASN A 379 -31.21 -13.30 -15.05
CA ASN A 379 -31.38 -12.16 -14.18
C ASN A 379 -31.10 -10.87 -14.96
N THR A 380 -32.18 -10.16 -15.20
CA THR A 380 -32.17 -8.75 -15.63
C THR A 380 -31.83 -7.88 -14.44
N VAL A 381 -30.73 -7.19 -14.50
CA VAL A 381 -30.38 -6.12 -13.55
C VAL A 381 -30.82 -4.79 -14.15
N SER A 382 -31.79 -4.16 -13.47
CA SER A 382 -32.23 -2.78 -13.77
C SER A 382 -31.13 -1.81 -13.36
N GLY A 383 -30.59 -1.07 -14.31
CA GLY A 383 -29.63 -0.01 -14.07
C GLY A 383 -30.27 1.21 -13.43
N ASN A 384 -29.57 1.78 -12.47
CA ASN A 384 -29.79 3.15 -12.06
C ASN A 384 -28.60 3.99 -12.56
N SER A 385 -28.91 4.91 -13.43
CA SER A 385 -27.97 5.82 -14.09
C SER A 385 -27.40 6.82 -13.09
N VAL A 386 -26.11 6.83 -12.92
CA VAL A 386 -25.37 8.00 -12.43
C VAL A 386 -24.47 8.46 -13.59
N SER A 387 -24.66 9.70 -14.04
CA SER A 387 -23.87 10.30 -15.08
C SER A 387 -22.46 10.59 -14.57
N GLY A 388 -21.54 9.74 -14.95
CA GLY A 388 -20.12 9.99 -14.90
C GLY A 388 -19.57 9.73 -16.29
N ASN A 389 -18.68 10.56 -16.80
CA ASN A 389 -18.08 10.47 -18.12
C ASN A 389 -17.53 9.05 -18.36
N SER A 390 -18.27 8.25 -19.13
CA SER A 390 -17.79 6.94 -19.54
C SER A 390 -16.88 7.12 -20.74
N VAL A 391 -15.62 6.77 -20.55
CA VAL A 391 -14.65 6.59 -21.62
C VAL A 391 -14.80 5.17 -22.12
N SER A 392 -15.19 5.00 -23.40
CA SER A 392 -15.29 3.70 -24.03
C SER A 392 -14.12 3.47 -24.98
N GLY A 393 -13.41 2.39 -24.77
CA GLY A 393 -12.33 1.93 -25.64
C GLY A 393 -12.61 0.54 -26.19
N ASN A 394 -11.83 0.01 -27.11
CA ASN A 394 -12.03 -1.29 -27.71
C ASN A 394 -11.84 -2.43 -26.73
N SER A 395 -12.86 -3.20 -26.47
CA SER A 395 -12.86 -4.33 -25.57
C SER A 395 -13.25 -5.60 -26.30
N ILE A 396 -12.53 -6.69 -26.06
CA ILE A 396 -12.94 -8.06 -26.43
C ILE A 396 -13.15 -8.82 -25.13
N LYS A 397 -14.34 -9.28 -24.96
CA LYS A 397 -14.71 -10.25 -23.92
C LYS A 397 -14.82 -11.65 -24.48
#